data_bc2c84681aeb0fb1e9bb38334a1a00cd
#
_entry.id   bc2c84681aeb0fb1e9bb38334a1a00cd
#
_cell.length_a   1.000
_cell.length_b   1.000
_cell.length_c   1.000
_cell.angle_alpha   90.00
_cell.angle_beta   90.00
_cell.angle_gamma   90.00
#
_symmetry.space_group_name_H-M   'P 1'
#
loop_
_entity.id
_entity.type
_entity.pdbx_description
1 polymer ?
#
loop_
_entity_poly.entity_id
_entity_poly.type
_entity_poly.pdbx_seq_one_letter_code
_entity_poly.pdbx_strand_id
1 'polypeptide(L)' 'MPKDNLEKHLGELLDLSKKLREANKDLRNKNLKLNIGNKNLKEKLELTRNKIENLINKLEST' A
#
# COMPACT_ATOMS: atom_id res chain seq x y z
N MET A 1 -6.78 -42.58 14.56
CA MET A 1 -5.37 -42.87 14.90
C MET A 1 -4.59 -41.57 15.06
N PRO A 2 -3.67 -41.50 16.05
CA PRO A 2 -2.92 -40.26 16.26
C PRO A 2 -2.05 -39.79 15.08
N LYS A 3 -1.62 -40.77 14.26
CA LYS A 3 -0.82 -40.49 13.05
C LYS A 3 -1.59 -39.75 11.97
N ASP A 4 -2.84 -40.13 11.74
CA ASP A 4 -3.70 -39.50 10.73
C ASP A 4 -4.09 -38.06 11.14
N ASN A 5 -4.35 -37.86 12.44
CA ASN A 5 -4.62 -36.52 12.97
C ASN A 5 -3.40 -35.61 12.86
N LEU A 6 -2.21 -36.12 13.08
CA LEU A 6 -0.97 -35.36 12.95
C LEU A 6 -0.72 -34.94 11.51
N GLU A 7 -0.88 -35.85 10.56
CA GLU A 7 -0.74 -35.56 9.13
C GLU A 7 -1.76 -34.53 8.67
N LYS A 8 -3.00 -34.65 9.14
CA LYS A 8 -4.07 -33.72 8.84
C LYS A 8 -3.72 -32.30 9.36
N HIS A 9 -3.25 -32.21 10.60
CA HIS A 9 -2.85 -30.92 11.16
C HIS A 9 -1.66 -30.32 10.44
N LEU A 10 -0.68 -31.14 10.05
CA LEU A 10 0.44 -30.67 9.26
C LEU A 10 0.00 -30.13 7.90
N GLY A 11 -0.94 -30.82 7.23
CA GLY A 11 -1.53 -30.36 5.98
C GLY A 11 -2.24 -29.01 6.13
N GLU A 12 -3.03 -28.86 7.20
CA GLU A 12 -3.73 -27.61 7.52
C GLU A 12 -2.76 -26.47 7.79
N LEU A 13 -1.68 -26.75 8.52
CA LEU A 13 -0.64 -25.75 8.81
C LEU A 13 0.10 -25.32 7.54
N LEU A 14 0.37 -26.25 6.63
CA LEU A 14 0.98 -25.92 5.34
C LEU A 14 0.07 -25.03 4.49
N ASP A 15 -1.21 -25.36 4.42
CA ASP A 15 -2.19 -24.54 3.71
C ASP A 15 -2.29 -23.14 4.30
N LEU A 16 -2.36 -23.06 5.62
CA LEU A 16 -2.41 -21.78 6.32
C LEU A 16 -1.14 -20.96 6.05
N SER A 17 0.02 -21.61 6.08
CA SER A 17 1.30 -20.98 5.79
C SER A 17 1.32 -20.38 4.38
N LYS A 18 0.83 -21.12 3.38
CA LYS A 18 0.73 -20.64 2.00
C LYS A 18 -0.20 -19.42 1.91
N LYS A 19 -1.36 -19.49 2.54
CA LYS A 19 -2.33 -18.39 2.55
C LYS A 19 -1.75 -17.13 3.21
N LEU A 20 -1.02 -17.31 4.30
CA LEU A 20 -0.35 -16.20 4.98
C LEU A 20 0.72 -15.56 4.11
N ARG A 21 1.49 -16.33 3.39
CA ARG A 21 2.49 -15.82 2.44
C ARG A 21 1.85 -15.02 1.33
N GLU A 22 0.78 -15.53 0.75
CA GLU A 22 0.04 -14.84 -0.30
C GLU A 22 -0.57 -13.52 0.21
N ALA A 23 -1.21 -13.58 1.38
CA ALA A 23 -1.78 -12.39 2.01
C ALA A 23 -0.70 -11.34 2.32
N ASN A 24 0.45 -11.77 2.81
CA ASN A 24 1.59 -10.90 3.09
C ASN A 24 2.10 -10.23 1.81
N LYS A 25 2.23 -11.00 0.74
CA LYS A 25 2.65 -10.48 -0.57
C LYS A 25 1.66 -9.44 -1.09
N ASP A 26 0.36 -9.73 -1.00
CA ASP A 26 -0.69 -8.81 -1.42
C ASP A 26 -0.67 -7.52 -0.61
N LEU A 27 -0.49 -7.61 0.71
CA LEU A 27 -0.39 -6.46 1.58
C LEU A 27 0.83 -5.59 1.25
N ARG A 28 1.97 -6.21 0.97
CA ARG A 28 3.18 -5.48 0.55
C ARG A 28 2.96 -4.73 -0.74
N ASN A 29 2.31 -5.37 -1.71
CA ASN A 29 1.98 -4.74 -2.99
C ASN A 29 1.02 -3.56 -2.81
N LYS A 30 -0.01 -3.73 -1.98
CA LYS A 30 -0.95 -2.65 -1.66
C LYS A 30 -0.27 -1.49 -0.95
N ASN A 31 0.61 -1.78 0.01
CA ASN A 31 1.37 -0.76 0.71
C ASN A 31 2.27 0.03 -0.24
N LEU A 32 2.93 -0.66 -1.16
CA LEU A 32 3.76 -0.01 -2.16
C LEU A 32 2.95 0.93 -3.04
N LYS A 33 1.80 0.47 -3.53
CA LYS A 33 0.89 1.28 -4.35
C LYS A 33 0.37 2.50 -3.57
N LEU A 34 0.03 2.32 -2.30
CA LEU A 34 -0.42 3.42 -1.45
C LEU A 34 0.68 4.46 -1.22
N ASN A 35 1.90 4.02 -1.01
CA ASN A 35 3.05 4.91 -0.83
C ASN A 35 3.32 5.73 -2.09
N ILE A 36 3.26 5.09 -3.26
CA ILE A 36 3.41 5.77 -4.55
C ILE A 36 2.27 6.76 -4.77
N GLY A 37 1.03 6.34 -4.49
CA GLY A 37 -0.15 7.19 -4.60
C GLY A 37 -0.07 8.41 -3.69
N ASN A 38 0.36 8.23 -2.44
CA ASN A 38 0.53 9.32 -1.48
C ASN A 38 1.60 10.30 -1.94
N LYS A 39 2.72 9.80 -2.46
CA LYS A 39 3.79 10.65 -2.99
C LYS A 39 3.28 11.48 -4.18
N ASN A 40 2.55 10.85 -5.09
CA ASN A 40 1.98 11.53 -6.25
C ASN A 40 0.98 12.61 -5.84
N LEU A 41 0.15 12.33 -4.84
CA LEU A 41 -0.81 13.31 -4.30
C LEU A 41 -0.10 14.50 -3.67
N LYS A 42 0.95 14.26 -2.90
CA LYS A 42 1.75 15.34 -2.30
C LYS A 42 2.39 16.22 -3.35
N GLU A 43 2.94 15.62 -4.40
CA GLU A 43 3.53 16.38 -5.51
C GLU A 43 2.50 17.26 -6.23
N LYS A 44 1.30 16.70 -6.47
CA LYS A 44 0.20 17.45 -7.08
C LYS A 44 -0.27 18.61 -6.20
N LEU A 45 -0.35 18.40 -4.89
CA LEU A 45 -0.72 19.42 -3.94
C LEU A 45 0.31 20.55 -3.92
N GLU A 46 1.60 20.24 -3.95
CA GLU A 46 2.66 21.24 -4.02
C GLU A 46 2.60 22.04 -5.32
N LEU A 47 2.40 21.38 -6.45
CA LEU A 47 2.26 22.06 -7.75
C LEU A 47 1.06 23.01 -7.74
N THR A 48 -0.06 22.57 -7.21
CA THR A 48 -1.27 23.38 -7.09
C THR A 48 -1.04 24.58 -6.19
N ARG A 49 -0.42 24.37 -5.05
CA ARG A 49 -0.06 25.43 -4.11
C ARG A 49 0.84 26.47 -4.75
N ASN A 50 1.87 26.04 -5.46
CA ASN A 50 2.80 26.92 -6.15
C ASN A 50 2.10 27.76 -7.23
N LYS A 51 1.18 27.15 -7.97
CA LYS A 51 0.38 27.84 -8.98
C LYS A 51 -0.51 28.91 -8.35
N ILE A 52 -1.14 28.61 -7.24
CA ILE A 52 -1.98 29.56 -6.51
C ILE A 52 -1.14 30.71 -5.98
N GLU A 53 0.02 30.44 -5.39
CA GLU A 53 0.94 31.47 -4.90
C GLU A 53 1.41 32.38 -6.03
N ASN A 54 1.74 31.81 -7.18
CA ASN A 54 2.14 32.58 -8.36
C ASN A 54 1.02 33.49 -8.87
N LEU A 55 -0.21 33.00 -8.87
CA LEU A 55 -1.38 33.81 -9.27
C LEU A 55 -1.63 34.97 -8.31
N ILE A 56 -1.53 34.72 -7.01
CA ILE A 56 -1.68 35.74 -5.98
C ILE A 56 -0.60 36.80 -6.15
N ASN A 57 0.66 36.41 -6.35
CA ASN A 57 1.76 37.33 -6.57
C ASN A 57 1.55 38.20 -7.80
N LYS A 58 1.05 37.63 -8.89
CA LYS A 58 0.72 38.41 -10.11
C LYS A 58 -0.39 39.41 -9.87
N LEU A 59 -1.41 39.03 -9.11
CA LEU A 59 -2.51 39.92 -8.75
C LEU A 59 -2.04 41.06 -7.87
N GLU A 60 -1.14 40.81 -6.93
CA GLU A 60 -0.58 41.83 -6.04
C GLU A 60 0.36 42.79 -6.76
N SER A 61 1.05 42.33 -7.82
CA SER A 61 1.99 43.15 -8.57
C SER A 61 1.35 44.04 -9.61
N THR A 62 0.09 43.85 -9.89
CA THR A 62 -0.69 44.73 -10.78
C THR A 62 -1.49 45.75 -9.98
#